data_a23feba5970f96f2701154afd66890a2
#
_entry.id   a23feba5970f96f2701154afd66890a2
#
_cell.length_a   1.000
_cell.length_b   1.000
_cell.length_c   1.000
_cell.angle_alpha   90.00
_cell.angle_beta   90.00
_cell.angle_gamma   90.00
#
_symmetry.space_group_name_H-M   'P 1'
#
loop_
_entity.id
_entity.type
_entity.pdbx_description
1 polymer ?
#
loop_
_entity_poly.entity_id
_entity_poly.type
_entity_poly.pdbx_seq_one_letter_code
_entity_poly.pdbx_strand_id
1 'polypeptide(L)'
;MNIKKLLILLCFLPSATVFAVQNEEKTLCAPHEEIYFSCHAGKKIISVCASGNISPNNGYVQYRIGIPGSVELEYPDMPKSPKGHFSLSNISGGNLNIEHLKFNSGKYNYVVYDGDISGVYVRKNGKTLANLQCEAGIYQHFSPKISRGITTVDPMDGVDN
;
A
#
# COMPACT_ATOMS: atom_id res chain seq x y z
N MET A 1 -47.44 51.76 -41.44
CA MET A 1 -47.53 50.51 -40.70
C MET A 1 -46.10 50.00 -40.51
N ASN A 2 -45.47 50.32 -39.35
CA ASN A 2 -44.02 50.09 -39.10
C ASN A 2 -43.85 48.72 -38.35
N ILE A 3 -43.26 47.77 -39.01
CA ILE A 3 -42.90 46.51 -38.42
C ILE A 3 -41.49 46.65 -37.82
N LYS A 4 -41.39 46.75 -36.49
CA LYS A 4 -40.12 46.72 -35.74
C LYS A 4 -39.57 45.29 -35.77
N LYS A 5 -38.43 45.11 -36.46
CA LYS A 5 -37.66 43.84 -36.39
C LYS A 5 -37.00 43.71 -35.02
N LEU A 6 -37.43 42.76 -34.21
CA LEU A 6 -36.81 42.37 -32.96
C LEU A 6 -35.62 41.44 -33.26
N LEU A 7 -34.41 41.96 -33.07
CA LEU A 7 -33.18 41.18 -33.14
C LEU A 7 -33.01 40.40 -31.83
N ILE A 8 -33.20 39.08 -31.87
CA ILE A 8 -32.88 38.20 -30.73
C ILE A 8 -31.40 37.86 -30.82
N LEU A 9 -30.62 38.43 -29.91
CA LEU A 9 -29.21 38.15 -29.74
C LEU A 9 -29.06 36.84 -28.92
N LEU A 10 -28.77 35.71 -29.61
CA LEU A 10 -28.45 34.47 -28.93
C LEU A 10 -27.04 34.58 -28.34
N CYS A 11 -26.93 34.71 -27.01
CA CYS A 11 -25.68 34.57 -26.29
C CYS A 11 -25.30 33.11 -26.20
N PHE A 12 -24.34 32.65 -27.02
CA PHE A 12 -23.67 31.39 -26.85
C PHE A 12 -22.68 31.47 -25.67
N LEU A 13 -23.04 30.91 -24.53
CA LEU A 13 -22.10 30.71 -23.40
C LEU A 13 -21.22 29.52 -23.72
N PRO A 14 -19.89 29.63 -23.73
CA PRO A 14 -19.02 28.48 -23.86
C PRO A 14 -19.14 27.65 -22.58
N SER A 15 -19.57 26.39 -22.72
CA SER A 15 -19.52 25.41 -21.64
C SER A 15 -18.06 25.06 -21.35
N ALA A 16 -17.52 25.61 -20.26
CA ALA A 16 -16.22 25.19 -19.76
C ALA A 16 -16.33 23.75 -19.21
N THR A 17 -15.77 22.80 -19.94
CA THR A 17 -15.60 21.42 -19.42
C THR A 17 -14.53 21.45 -18.35
N VAL A 18 -14.94 21.36 -17.09
CA VAL A 18 -14.03 21.15 -15.97
C VAL A 18 -13.55 19.70 -16.06
N PHE A 19 -12.31 19.52 -16.52
CA PHE A 19 -11.63 18.22 -16.36
C PHE A 19 -11.32 18.06 -14.88
N ALA A 20 -12.06 17.18 -14.20
CA ALA A 20 -11.68 16.75 -12.87
C ALA A 20 -10.34 15.98 -13.01
N VAL A 21 -9.28 16.56 -12.49
CA VAL A 21 -8.02 15.83 -12.27
C VAL A 21 -8.35 14.79 -11.21
N GLN A 22 -8.49 13.54 -11.63
CA GLN A 22 -8.58 12.41 -10.71
C GLN A 22 -7.18 12.28 -10.10
N ASN A 23 -7.03 12.74 -8.86
CA ASN A 23 -5.87 12.39 -8.05
C ASN A 23 -5.95 10.88 -7.82
N GLU A 24 -5.10 10.14 -8.52
CA GLU A 24 -4.97 8.71 -8.34
C GLU A 24 -4.56 8.43 -6.88
N GLU A 25 -5.37 7.63 -6.18
CA GLU A 25 -5.07 7.27 -4.80
C GLU A 25 -3.81 6.40 -4.78
N LYS A 26 -2.83 6.80 -3.99
CA LYS A 26 -1.49 6.18 -3.97
C LYS A 26 -1.28 5.24 -2.79
N THR A 27 -2.21 5.21 -1.85
CA THR A 27 -2.12 4.44 -0.60
C THR A 27 -3.50 4.09 -0.06
N LEU A 28 -3.57 2.99 0.68
CA LEU A 28 -4.76 2.60 1.47
C LEU A 28 -4.65 3.04 2.94
N CYS A 29 -3.63 3.82 3.28
CA CYS A 29 -3.47 4.36 4.63
C CYS A 29 -4.41 5.55 4.84
N ALA A 30 -5.01 5.62 6.04
CA ALA A 30 -5.83 6.75 6.42
C ALA A 30 -5.00 8.03 6.58
N PRO A 31 -5.60 9.23 6.46
CA PRO A 31 -4.86 10.50 6.51
C PRO A 31 -4.06 10.76 7.80
N HIS A 32 -4.42 10.10 8.89
CA HIS A 32 -3.74 10.22 10.19
C HIS A 32 -2.65 9.17 10.41
N GLU A 33 -2.49 8.24 9.48
CA GLU A 33 -1.48 7.17 9.54
C GLU A 33 -0.20 7.59 8.81
N GLU A 34 0.92 7.07 9.27
CA GLU A 34 2.17 7.11 8.55
C GLU A 34 2.21 5.98 7.51
N ILE A 35 2.63 6.28 6.30
CA ILE A 35 2.80 5.30 5.24
C ILE A 35 4.18 4.68 5.42
N TYR A 36 4.22 3.38 5.74
CA TYR A 36 5.46 2.64 5.88
C TYR A 36 5.88 1.94 4.60
N PHE A 37 4.94 1.64 3.74
CA PHE A 37 5.13 1.15 2.38
C PHE A 37 3.87 1.40 1.57
N SER A 38 4.01 1.74 0.30
CA SER A 38 2.87 1.73 -0.62
C SER A 38 3.30 1.65 -2.07
N CYS A 39 2.62 0.81 -2.85
CA CYS A 39 2.81 0.71 -4.29
C CYS A 39 1.54 0.27 -5.00
N HIS A 40 1.49 0.52 -6.30
CA HIS A 40 0.51 -0.07 -7.20
C HIS A 40 0.99 -1.42 -7.71
N ALA A 41 0.09 -2.40 -7.77
CA ALA A 41 0.28 -3.72 -8.36
C ALA A 41 -0.91 -4.02 -9.27
N GLY A 42 -0.86 -3.55 -10.51
CA GLY A 42 -1.98 -3.51 -11.42
C GLY A 42 -3.07 -2.58 -10.91
N LYS A 43 -4.28 -3.10 -10.76
CA LYS A 43 -5.41 -2.32 -10.22
C LYS A 43 -5.43 -2.21 -8.69
N LYS A 44 -4.55 -2.95 -8.01
CA LYS A 44 -4.51 -2.99 -6.55
C LYS A 44 -3.44 -2.08 -6.00
N ILE A 45 -3.67 -1.61 -4.79
CA ILE A 45 -2.69 -0.91 -3.97
C ILE A 45 -2.31 -1.86 -2.84
N ILE A 46 -1.01 -1.98 -2.59
CA ILE A 46 -0.43 -2.64 -1.43
C ILE A 46 0.08 -1.56 -0.50
N SER A 47 -0.35 -1.56 0.76
CA SER A 47 0.09 -0.57 1.74
C SER A 47 0.42 -1.20 3.08
N VAL A 48 1.42 -0.65 3.75
CA VAL A 48 1.71 -0.88 5.16
C VAL A 48 1.57 0.45 5.88
N CYS A 49 0.60 0.51 6.77
CA CYS A 49 0.17 1.72 7.45
C CYS A 49 0.49 1.61 8.95
N ALA A 50 0.89 2.69 9.58
CA ALA A 50 1.27 2.68 10.97
C ALA A 50 0.79 3.93 11.71
N SER A 51 0.56 3.80 13.02
CA SER A 51 0.40 4.96 13.88
C SER A 51 1.73 5.67 14.11
N GLY A 52 1.71 7.00 14.35
CA GLY A 52 2.91 7.80 14.55
C GLY A 52 3.74 7.47 15.81
N ASN A 53 3.18 6.68 16.72
CA ASN A 53 3.78 6.32 18.01
C ASN A 53 4.20 4.84 18.11
N ILE A 54 4.56 4.24 16.99
CA ILE A 54 4.91 2.81 16.91
C ILE A 54 6.10 2.46 17.82
N SER A 55 5.94 1.40 18.58
CA SER A 55 6.97 0.65 19.30
C SER A 55 6.53 -0.81 19.41
N PRO A 56 7.36 -1.76 19.90
CA PRO A 56 6.93 -3.16 19.97
C PRO A 56 5.59 -3.39 20.66
N ASN A 57 5.28 -2.59 21.68
CA ASN A 57 4.07 -2.76 22.49
C ASN A 57 3.06 -1.60 22.40
N ASN A 58 3.35 -0.57 21.58
CA ASN A 58 2.48 0.59 21.40
C ASN A 58 2.26 0.89 19.93
N GLY A 59 1.20 1.67 19.70
CA GLY A 59 0.79 1.99 18.35
C GLY A 59 0.28 0.76 17.63
N TYR A 60 0.23 0.83 16.32
CA TYR A 60 -0.17 -0.28 15.46
C TYR A 60 0.52 -0.22 14.10
N VAL A 61 0.58 -1.38 13.46
CA VAL A 61 0.91 -1.55 12.05
C VAL A 61 -0.19 -2.39 11.43
N GLN A 62 -0.62 -2.01 10.23
CA GLN A 62 -1.58 -2.77 9.43
C GLN A 62 -1.10 -2.89 7.99
N TYR A 63 -1.15 -4.09 7.46
CA TYR A 63 -1.05 -4.36 6.04
C TYR A 63 -2.42 -4.26 5.39
N ARG A 64 -2.51 -3.62 4.25
CA ARG A 64 -3.73 -3.51 3.46
C ARG A 64 -3.46 -3.78 2.00
N ILE A 65 -4.37 -4.50 1.35
CA ILE A 65 -4.39 -4.66 -0.10
C ILE A 65 -5.82 -4.54 -0.60
N GLY A 66 -5.99 -3.86 -1.72
CA GLY A 66 -7.30 -3.66 -2.33
C GLY A 66 -7.24 -2.63 -3.44
N ILE A 67 -8.40 -2.11 -3.80
CA ILE A 67 -8.53 -0.98 -4.72
C ILE A 67 -8.96 0.26 -3.94
N PRO A 68 -8.78 1.49 -4.49
CA PRO A 68 -9.28 2.71 -3.88
C PRO A 68 -10.72 2.59 -3.41
N GLY A 69 -10.97 2.90 -2.13
CA GLY A 69 -12.28 2.82 -1.51
C GLY A 69 -12.76 1.39 -1.15
N SER A 70 -11.98 0.33 -1.42
CA SER A 70 -12.34 -1.05 -1.08
C SER A 70 -11.13 -1.90 -0.72
N VAL A 71 -10.84 -2.03 0.57
CA VAL A 71 -9.80 -2.92 1.09
C VAL A 71 -10.30 -4.37 1.02
N GLU A 72 -9.56 -5.24 0.35
CA GLU A 72 -9.88 -6.67 0.19
C GLU A 72 -9.34 -7.51 1.35
N LEU A 73 -8.18 -7.15 1.86
CA LEU A 73 -7.55 -7.78 3.03
C LEU A 73 -6.88 -6.71 3.87
N GLU A 74 -7.15 -6.75 5.17
CA GLU A 74 -6.46 -5.99 6.20
C GLU A 74 -5.90 -6.93 7.26
N TYR A 75 -4.66 -6.73 7.67
CA TYR A 75 -4.02 -7.54 8.70
C TYR A 75 -3.14 -6.66 9.62
N PRO A 76 -3.26 -6.80 10.95
CA PRO A 76 -4.36 -7.46 11.65
C PRO A 76 -5.71 -6.78 11.34
N ASP A 77 -6.82 -7.50 11.50
CA ASP A 77 -8.19 -7.03 11.28
C ASP A 77 -8.59 -5.83 12.14
N MET A 78 -7.91 -5.65 13.26
CA MET A 78 -8.01 -4.48 14.13
C MET A 78 -6.62 -3.94 14.43
N PRO A 79 -6.46 -2.61 14.63
CA PRO A 79 -5.19 -2.02 15.01
C PRO A 79 -4.61 -2.67 16.28
N LYS A 80 -3.42 -3.24 16.15
CA LYS A 80 -2.68 -3.91 17.25
C LYS A 80 -1.21 -3.53 17.19
N SER A 81 -0.55 -3.56 18.34
CA SER A 81 0.89 -3.38 18.40
C SER A 81 1.60 -4.43 17.54
N PRO A 82 2.72 -4.09 16.89
CA PRO A 82 3.34 -4.96 15.89
C PRO A 82 3.95 -6.24 16.45
N LYS A 83 4.26 -6.27 17.76
CA LYS A 83 4.89 -7.42 18.41
C LYS A 83 4.05 -8.69 18.25
N GLY A 84 4.67 -9.73 17.70
CA GLY A 84 4.03 -11.03 17.46
C GLY A 84 3.07 -11.06 16.26
N HIS A 85 2.86 -9.93 15.57
CA HIS A 85 2.07 -9.87 14.36
C HIS A 85 2.94 -9.75 13.10
N PHE A 86 4.05 -9.02 13.21
CA PHE A 86 4.98 -8.79 12.12
C PHE A 86 6.41 -9.10 12.52
N SER A 87 7.21 -9.47 11.54
CA SER A 87 8.66 -9.56 11.64
C SER A 87 9.32 -8.95 10.41
N LEU A 88 10.55 -8.47 10.58
CA LEU A 88 11.40 -7.97 9.49
C LEU A 88 12.54 -8.94 9.26
N SER A 89 12.97 -9.09 8.03
CA SER A 89 14.26 -9.68 7.71
C SER A 89 14.89 -8.94 6.54
N ASN A 90 16.21 -9.01 6.45
CA ASN A 90 16.96 -8.46 5.34
C ASN A 90 17.68 -9.60 4.61
N ILE A 91 17.42 -9.70 3.30
CA ILE A 91 18.11 -10.63 2.42
C ILE A 91 19.14 -9.84 1.65
N SER A 92 20.36 -9.82 2.15
CA SER A 92 21.50 -9.18 1.49
C SER A 92 22.42 -10.25 0.93
N GLY A 93 22.73 -10.16 -0.36
CA GLY A 93 23.67 -11.07 -1.02
C GLY A 93 24.20 -10.47 -2.31
N GLY A 94 25.51 -10.30 -2.39
CA GLY A 94 26.12 -9.62 -3.53
C GLY A 94 25.68 -8.16 -3.64
N ASN A 95 25.01 -7.81 -4.74
CA ASN A 95 24.45 -6.46 -4.98
C ASN A 95 22.96 -6.37 -4.59
N LEU A 96 22.37 -7.43 -4.03
CA LEU A 96 20.96 -7.44 -3.64
C LEU A 96 20.81 -6.96 -2.20
N ASN A 97 19.86 -6.06 -1.99
CA ASN A 97 19.41 -5.63 -0.68
C ASN A 97 17.88 -5.58 -0.72
N ILE A 98 17.25 -6.63 -0.16
CA ILE A 98 15.79 -6.76 -0.14
C ILE A 98 15.36 -6.89 1.31
N GLU A 99 14.50 -5.99 1.74
CA GLU A 99 13.85 -6.08 3.04
C GLU A 99 12.50 -6.80 2.92
N HIS A 100 12.22 -7.66 3.87
CA HIS A 100 10.97 -8.40 3.97
C HIS A 100 10.22 -8.02 5.23
N LEU A 101 8.95 -7.65 5.08
CA LEU A 101 7.98 -7.57 6.16
C LEU A 101 7.08 -8.80 6.08
N LYS A 102 7.09 -9.62 7.12
CA LYS A 102 6.44 -10.92 7.15
C LYS A 102 5.34 -10.98 8.18
N PHE A 103 4.26 -11.69 7.85
CA PHE A 103 3.19 -12.02 8.77
C PHE A 103 2.41 -13.26 8.35
N ASN A 104 1.67 -13.84 9.29
CA ASN A 104 0.82 -14.99 9.04
C ASN A 104 -0.63 -14.62 9.24
N SER A 105 -1.47 -14.93 8.27
CA SER A 105 -2.93 -14.82 8.38
C SER A 105 -3.56 -16.19 8.14
N GLY A 106 -4.02 -16.82 9.20
CA GLY A 106 -4.51 -18.20 9.16
C GLY A 106 -3.41 -19.18 8.74
N LYS A 107 -3.61 -19.85 7.61
CA LYS A 107 -2.66 -20.84 7.04
C LYS A 107 -1.75 -20.25 5.95
N TYR A 108 -1.79 -18.94 5.76
CA TYR A 108 -1.07 -18.26 4.70
C TYR A 108 0.05 -17.40 5.28
N ASN A 109 1.20 -17.47 4.66
CA ASN A 109 2.36 -16.65 4.94
C ASN A 109 2.40 -15.52 3.91
N TYR A 110 2.46 -14.29 4.37
CA TYR A 110 2.55 -13.10 3.55
C TYR A 110 3.91 -12.46 3.73
N VAL A 111 4.53 -12.10 2.64
CA VAL A 111 5.81 -11.40 2.63
C VAL A 111 5.71 -10.20 1.70
N VAL A 112 5.68 -9.01 2.29
CA VAL A 112 5.89 -7.77 1.55
C VAL A 112 7.39 -7.61 1.41
N TYR A 113 7.87 -7.49 0.19
CA TYR A 113 9.29 -7.31 -0.11
C TYR A 113 9.55 -5.97 -0.75
N ASP A 114 10.67 -5.36 -0.41
CA ASP A 114 11.10 -4.06 -0.90
C ASP A 114 12.59 -4.04 -1.21
N GLY A 115 12.94 -3.57 -2.41
CA GLY A 115 14.30 -3.51 -2.92
C GLY A 115 14.32 -3.04 -4.37
N ASP A 116 15.19 -3.59 -5.21
CA ASP A 116 15.23 -3.32 -6.65
C ASP A 116 13.89 -3.69 -7.33
N ILE A 117 13.24 -4.69 -6.82
CA ILE A 117 11.86 -5.05 -7.08
C ILE A 117 11.10 -5.11 -5.78
N SER A 118 9.83 -4.73 -5.81
CA SER A 118 8.98 -4.70 -4.63
C SER A 118 7.63 -5.34 -4.90
N GLY A 119 6.92 -5.76 -3.84
CA GLY A 119 5.62 -6.39 -3.99
C GLY A 119 5.20 -7.18 -2.76
N VAL A 120 4.28 -8.11 -2.97
CA VAL A 120 3.87 -9.07 -1.96
C VAL A 120 3.73 -10.45 -2.57
N TYR A 121 4.29 -11.45 -1.92
CA TYR A 121 3.97 -12.84 -2.24
C TYR A 121 3.27 -13.53 -1.09
N VAL A 122 2.45 -14.52 -1.45
CA VAL A 122 1.66 -15.32 -0.51
C VAL A 122 2.04 -16.79 -0.66
N ARG A 123 2.36 -17.43 0.44
CA ARG A 123 2.73 -18.85 0.49
C ARG A 123 1.78 -19.64 1.38
N LYS A 124 1.69 -20.92 1.08
CA LYS A 124 1.00 -21.91 1.91
C LYS A 124 1.71 -23.25 1.78
N ASN A 125 2.07 -23.84 2.90
CA ASN A 125 2.78 -25.12 2.93
C ASN A 125 4.04 -25.14 2.04
N GLY A 126 4.85 -24.08 2.10
CA GLY A 126 6.06 -23.91 1.31
C GLY A 126 5.86 -23.57 -0.18
N LYS A 127 4.62 -23.52 -0.68
CA LYS A 127 4.32 -23.20 -2.09
C LYS A 127 3.84 -21.77 -2.24
N THR A 128 4.43 -21.04 -3.19
CA THR A 128 3.95 -19.72 -3.57
C THR A 128 2.63 -19.84 -4.34
N LEU A 129 1.59 -19.19 -3.85
CA LEU A 129 0.26 -19.18 -4.43
C LEU A 129 0.00 -17.91 -5.26
N ALA A 130 0.59 -16.81 -4.86
CA ALA A 130 0.47 -15.52 -5.55
C ALA A 130 1.76 -14.72 -5.37
N ASN A 131 2.09 -13.92 -6.37
CA ASN A 131 3.12 -12.89 -6.30
C ASN A 131 2.61 -11.68 -7.07
N LEU A 132 2.36 -10.60 -6.35
CA LEU A 132 1.92 -9.33 -6.91
C LEU A 132 3.10 -8.37 -6.85
N GLN A 133 3.69 -8.12 -8.01
CA GLN A 133 4.82 -7.20 -8.13
C GLN A 133 4.31 -5.77 -8.27
N CYS A 134 4.98 -4.84 -7.61
CA CYS A 134 4.74 -3.42 -7.78
C CYS A 134 5.12 -2.97 -9.19
N GLU A 135 4.38 -2.01 -9.71
CA GLU A 135 4.71 -1.32 -10.94
C GLU A 135 5.92 -0.38 -10.73
N ALA A 136 6.57 0.02 -11.82
CA ALA A 136 7.64 1.00 -11.76
C ALA A 136 7.15 2.31 -11.14
N GLY A 137 7.96 2.91 -10.27
CA GLY A 137 7.59 4.13 -9.57
C GLY A 137 6.84 3.88 -8.27
N ILE A 138 7.45 3.12 -7.36
CA ILE A 138 6.94 2.90 -6.00
C ILE A 138 6.62 4.24 -5.34
N TYR A 139 5.42 4.34 -4.76
CA TYR A 139 5.01 5.56 -4.07
C TYR A 139 5.80 5.78 -2.76
N GLN A 140 5.98 4.71 -1.98
CA GLN A 140 6.73 4.73 -0.73
C GLN A 140 7.42 3.39 -0.51
N HIS A 141 8.75 3.40 -0.51
CA HIS A 141 9.59 2.31 -0.03
C HIS A 141 9.46 2.13 1.49
N PHE A 142 9.97 1.03 2.04
CA PHE A 142 9.95 0.84 3.49
C PHE A 142 10.54 2.03 4.23
N SER A 143 9.70 2.62 5.07
CA SER A 143 10.13 3.69 5.96
C SER A 143 11.17 3.16 6.95
N PRO A 144 12.30 3.86 7.16
CA PRO A 144 13.27 3.47 8.21
C PRO A 144 12.66 3.38 9.62
N LYS A 145 11.49 3.98 9.82
CA LYS A 145 10.76 3.89 11.10
C LYS A 145 10.19 2.50 11.36
N ILE A 146 10.04 1.65 10.33
CA ILE A 146 9.45 0.32 10.46
C ILE A 146 10.21 -0.55 11.46
N SER A 147 11.54 -0.39 11.55
CA SER A 147 12.40 -1.10 12.47
C SER A 147 12.20 -0.74 13.95
N ARG A 148 11.53 0.38 14.25
CA ARG A 148 11.32 0.85 15.64
C ARG A 148 10.32 0.00 16.42
N GLY A 149 9.40 -0.65 15.73
CA GLY A 149 8.31 -1.40 16.36
C GLY A 149 8.25 -2.87 15.98
N ILE A 150 8.94 -3.29 14.92
CA ILE A 150 8.89 -4.65 14.38
C ILE A 150 10.22 -5.34 14.62
N THR A 151 10.14 -6.56 15.15
CA THR A 151 11.34 -7.36 15.47
C THR A 151 12.00 -7.86 14.18
N THR A 152 13.32 -7.69 14.09
CA THR A 152 14.12 -8.31 13.03
C THR A 152 14.40 -9.77 13.37
N VAL A 153 14.24 -10.65 12.40
CA VAL A 153 14.45 -12.09 12.50
C VAL A 153 15.40 -12.58 11.39
N ASP A 154 15.83 -13.81 11.51
CA ASP A 154 16.62 -14.46 10.46
C ASP A 154 15.79 -14.59 9.18
N PRO A 155 16.36 -14.37 7.97
CA PRO A 155 15.68 -14.61 6.70
C PRO A 155 15.05 -16.01 6.58
N MET A 156 15.68 -16.99 7.16
CA MET A 156 15.27 -18.42 7.12
C MET A 156 14.34 -18.82 8.26
N ASP A 157 13.50 -17.92 8.73
CA ASP A 157 12.58 -18.17 9.87
C ASP A 157 11.38 -19.09 9.56
N GLY A 158 11.34 -19.66 8.35
CA GLY A 158 10.28 -20.57 7.90
C GLY A 158 9.10 -19.86 7.21
N VAL A 159 9.01 -18.54 7.26
CA VAL A 159 8.02 -17.78 6.49
C VAL A 159 8.48 -17.61 5.04
N ASP A 160 9.77 -17.44 4.83
CA ASP A 160 10.39 -17.30 3.50
C ASP A 160 10.67 -18.64 2.80
N ASN A 161 10.57 -19.75 3.51
CA ASN A 161 10.89 -21.09 3.01
C ASN A 161 9.71 -21.76 2.31
#